data_e2cb47b88d17bcb32676df00ad98f653
#
_entry.id   e2cb47b88d17bcb32676df00ad98f653
#
_cell.length_a   1.000
_cell.length_b   1.000
_cell.length_c   1.000
_cell.angle_alpha   90.00
_cell.angle_beta   90.00
_cell.angle_gamma   90.00
#
_symmetry.space_group_name_H-M   'P 1'
#
loop_
_entity.id
_entity.type
_entity.pdbx_description
1 polymer ?
#
loop_
_entity_poly.entity_id
_entity_poly.type
_entity_poly.pdbx_seq_one_letter_code
_entity_poly.pdbx_strand_id
1 'polypeptide(L)'
;EEAIAADALTIPYAHEIAWLWHFAKRLQHGREEVRGRPEPTGRVDWYFALEGDGEDAVIHVKGRRRGAPLDLLVAELMIFANSTWGLWLEEHGTPGIYRSQRMGRVRMSTSPGPHDGLGVERYAWSTSPLRRYVDLVNQRQMIAVLRGETAPYGRTDVDLFTIVSQFEAIYGLYSDFQTRMERYWSLRWILQEKLTSIEAIVVKGDLVRIDGLPFMQRVPGLTEDLPRGRKVELRILGCDLVDLVMDARLVKVLDEAITPEEEAALEESLNEASEAAEAAEEVKEAKAAEHAAQADAAQVLSASN
;
A
#
# COMPACT_ATOMS: atom_id res chain seq x y z
N GLU A 1 23.77 5.22 6.07
CA GLU A 1 24.05 6.05 4.89
C GLU A 1 25.47 6.60 4.92
N GLU A 2 25.83 7.35 5.94
CA GLU A 2 27.16 7.98 6.09
C GLU A 2 28.32 6.97 5.98
N ALA A 3 28.19 5.79 6.60
CA ALA A 3 29.21 4.74 6.53
C ALA A 3 29.34 4.15 5.12
N ILE A 4 28.24 4.08 4.36
CA ILE A 4 28.27 3.62 2.96
C ILE A 4 28.91 4.69 2.07
N ALA A 5 28.50 5.95 2.24
CA ALA A 5 28.99 7.07 1.46
C ALA A 5 30.51 7.32 1.72
N ALA A 6 30.99 7.05 2.94
CA ALA A 6 32.38 7.18 3.34
C ALA A 6 33.24 5.95 3.03
N ASP A 7 32.69 4.90 2.41
CA ASP A 7 33.36 3.58 2.20
C ASP A 7 33.93 2.98 3.50
N ALA A 8 33.19 3.21 4.61
CA ALA A 8 33.63 2.86 5.97
C ALA A 8 32.87 1.63 6.54
N LEU A 9 32.22 0.84 5.70
CA LEU A 9 31.53 -0.38 6.13
C LEU A 9 32.52 -1.48 6.51
N THR A 10 32.31 -2.08 7.68
CA THR A 10 33.18 -3.18 8.21
C THR A 10 32.45 -4.53 8.24
N ILE A 11 31.55 -4.76 7.31
CA ILE A 11 30.73 -5.98 7.21
C ILE A 11 31.14 -6.81 5.97
N PRO A 12 30.80 -8.11 5.92
CA PRO A 12 30.96 -8.89 4.70
C PRO A 12 30.23 -8.24 3.51
N TYR A 13 30.85 -8.29 2.33
CA TYR A 13 30.31 -7.70 1.09
C TYR A 13 30.15 -6.17 1.14
N ALA A 14 30.94 -5.47 1.96
CA ALA A 14 30.88 -4.00 2.10
C ALA A 14 31.01 -3.28 0.76
N HIS A 15 31.96 -3.70 -0.07
CA HIS A 15 32.19 -3.12 -1.40
C HIS A 15 30.99 -3.31 -2.34
N GLU A 16 30.44 -4.51 -2.39
CA GLU A 16 29.27 -4.84 -3.21
C GLU A 16 28.04 -4.06 -2.75
N ILE A 17 27.83 -3.94 -1.44
CA ILE A 17 26.73 -3.15 -0.87
C ILE A 17 26.89 -1.67 -1.20
N ALA A 18 28.09 -1.11 -1.09
CA ALA A 18 28.35 0.28 -1.45
C ALA A 18 28.10 0.53 -2.94
N TRP A 19 28.56 -0.37 -3.81
CA TRP A 19 28.30 -0.27 -5.24
C TRP A 19 26.80 -0.33 -5.56
N LEU A 20 26.08 -1.31 -4.99
CA LEU A 20 24.65 -1.46 -5.17
C LEU A 20 23.86 -0.25 -4.63
N TRP A 21 24.32 0.34 -3.53
CA TRP A 21 23.74 1.56 -2.99
C TRP A 21 23.84 2.73 -3.98
N HIS A 22 25.02 2.98 -4.53
CA HIS A 22 25.19 4.04 -5.53
C HIS A 22 24.36 3.78 -6.78
N PHE A 23 24.26 2.51 -7.18
CA PHE A 23 23.41 2.13 -8.31
C PHE A 23 21.93 2.37 -7.99
N ALA A 24 21.45 1.96 -6.81
CA ALA A 24 20.07 2.20 -6.37
C ALA A 24 19.74 3.70 -6.29
N LYS A 25 20.64 4.53 -5.75
CA LYS A 25 20.48 5.98 -5.74
C LYS A 25 20.37 6.59 -7.14
N ARG A 26 21.09 6.05 -8.10
CA ARG A 26 20.98 6.49 -9.49
C ARG A 26 19.66 6.09 -10.13
N LEU A 27 19.17 4.88 -9.85
CA LEU A 27 17.85 4.43 -10.29
C LEU A 27 16.74 5.30 -9.68
N GLN A 28 16.80 5.54 -8.37
CA GLN A 28 15.87 6.42 -7.68
C GLN A 28 15.83 7.81 -8.32
N HIS A 29 16.98 8.43 -8.52
CA HIS A 29 17.09 9.76 -9.12
C HIS A 29 16.44 9.82 -10.52
N GLY A 30 16.72 8.83 -11.39
CA GLY A 30 16.09 8.76 -12.71
C GLY A 30 14.56 8.63 -12.64
N ARG A 31 14.03 7.87 -11.68
CA ARG A 31 12.58 7.77 -11.47
C ARG A 31 11.98 9.07 -10.91
N GLU A 32 12.70 9.77 -10.04
CA GLU A 32 12.28 11.07 -9.51
C GLU A 32 12.22 12.15 -10.60
N GLU A 33 13.15 12.14 -11.55
CA GLU A 33 13.09 13.01 -12.73
C GLU A 33 11.83 12.75 -13.58
N VAL A 34 11.50 11.48 -13.85
CA VAL A 34 10.29 11.10 -14.58
C VAL A 34 9.03 11.50 -13.82
N ARG A 35 9.01 11.29 -12.51
CA ARG A 35 7.87 11.62 -11.64
C ARG A 35 7.72 13.13 -11.40
N GLY A 36 8.79 13.92 -11.57
CA GLY A 36 8.83 15.37 -11.33
C GLY A 36 8.81 15.76 -9.84
N ARG A 37 9.01 14.79 -8.93
CA ARG A 37 9.07 15.02 -7.49
C ARG A 37 9.92 13.94 -6.79
N PRO A 38 10.53 14.26 -5.65
CA PRO A 38 11.30 13.28 -4.87
C PRO A 38 10.43 12.12 -4.36
N GLU A 39 11.07 11.03 -4.00
CA GLU A 39 10.41 9.92 -3.29
C GLU A 39 9.90 10.41 -1.94
N PRO A 40 8.63 10.13 -1.57
CA PRO A 40 8.14 10.42 -0.25
C PRO A 40 9.00 9.70 0.80
N THR A 41 9.51 10.47 1.75
CA THR A 41 10.27 9.93 2.90
C THR A 41 9.39 9.92 4.14
N GLY A 42 9.71 9.05 5.10
CA GLY A 42 9.02 9.06 6.40
C GLY A 42 7.93 8.00 6.56
N ARG A 43 7.74 7.10 5.58
CA ARG A 43 6.86 5.95 5.75
C ARG A 43 7.26 5.13 6.97
N VAL A 44 6.25 4.78 7.78
CA VAL A 44 6.43 3.95 8.98
C VAL A 44 5.73 2.61 8.78
N ASP A 45 6.50 1.52 8.87
CA ASP A 45 5.94 0.18 8.98
C ASP A 45 5.58 -0.09 10.44
N TRP A 46 4.34 -0.50 10.69
CA TRP A 46 3.86 -0.78 12.02
C TRP A 46 3.91 -2.27 12.32
N TYR A 47 4.42 -2.60 13.49
CA TYR A 47 4.51 -3.96 13.98
C TYR A 47 3.74 -4.09 15.30
N PHE A 48 2.86 -5.06 15.33
CA PHE A 48 2.11 -5.43 16.53
C PHE A 48 2.62 -6.77 17.02
N ALA A 49 3.10 -6.82 18.25
CA ALA A 49 3.55 -8.04 18.88
C ALA A 49 2.70 -8.30 20.14
N LEU A 50 2.34 -9.56 20.34
CA LEU A 50 1.60 -10.01 21.50
C LEU A 50 2.55 -10.79 22.41
N GLU A 51 2.56 -10.44 23.71
CA GLU A 51 3.26 -11.17 24.75
C GLU A 51 2.22 -11.82 25.67
N GLY A 52 2.26 -13.13 25.81
CA GLY A 52 1.24 -13.92 26.52
C GLY A 52 0.10 -14.37 25.61
N ASP A 53 -0.91 -14.98 26.22
CA ASP A 53 -2.06 -15.58 25.54
C ASP A 53 -3.39 -15.03 26.05
N GLY A 54 -4.43 -15.09 25.20
CA GLY A 54 -5.80 -14.76 25.54
C GLY A 54 -6.06 -13.27 25.76
N GLU A 55 -6.97 -12.97 26.69
CA GLU A 55 -7.42 -11.61 26.95
C GLU A 55 -6.38 -10.75 27.69
N ASP A 56 -5.48 -11.41 28.45
CA ASP A 56 -4.42 -10.79 29.23
C ASP A 56 -3.13 -10.55 28.42
N ALA A 57 -3.11 -10.90 27.15
CA ALA A 57 -1.96 -10.67 26.28
C ALA A 57 -1.61 -9.18 26.20
N VAL A 58 -0.33 -8.85 26.42
CA VAL A 58 0.20 -7.51 26.35
C VAL A 58 0.54 -7.18 24.89
N ILE A 59 0.07 -6.04 24.43
CA ILE A 59 0.27 -5.55 23.05
C ILE A 59 1.44 -4.58 23.05
N HIS A 60 2.39 -4.84 22.17
CA HIS A 60 3.49 -3.93 21.86
C HIS A 60 3.30 -3.37 20.46
N VAL A 61 3.24 -2.05 20.34
CA VAL A 61 3.18 -1.34 19.06
C VAL A 61 4.53 -0.71 18.77
N LYS A 62 5.12 -1.00 17.62
CA LYS A 62 6.40 -0.44 17.19
C LYS A 62 6.30 0.10 15.78
N GLY A 63 6.64 1.37 15.59
CA GLY A 63 6.86 1.96 14.28
C GLY A 63 8.32 1.81 13.86
N ARG A 64 8.56 1.29 12.65
CA ARG A 64 9.88 1.30 12.00
C ARG A 64 9.83 2.24 10.80
N ARG A 65 10.58 3.31 10.82
CA ARG A 65 10.72 4.18 9.65
C ARG A 65 11.35 3.40 8.49
N ARG A 66 10.72 3.46 7.32
CA ARG A 66 11.31 3.00 6.07
C ARG A 66 12.37 4.00 5.60
N GLY A 67 13.22 3.54 4.69
CA GLY A 67 14.26 4.36 4.09
C GLY A 67 15.65 4.08 4.64
N ALA A 68 15.80 2.99 5.40
CA ALA A 68 17.15 2.46 5.65
C ALA A 68 17.82 2.14 4.31
N PRO A 69 19.15 2.29 4.20
CA PRO A 69 19.88 2.07 2.94
C PRO A 69 19.59 0.74 2.26
N LEU A 70 19.45 -0.33 3.03
CA LEU A 70 19.13 -1.65 2.49
C LEU A 70 17.67 -1.77 2.01
N ASP A 71 16.72 -1.08 2.66
CA ASP A 71 15.33 -1.03 2.20
C ASP A 71 15.24 -0.37 0.82
N LEU A 72 15.96 0.77 0.65
CA LEU A 72 16.03 1.46 -0.63
C LEU A 72 16.67 0.60 -1.71
N LEU A 73 17.81 -0.03 -1.40
CA LEU A 73 18.51 -0.90 -2.32
C LEU A 73 17.61 -2.01 -2.85
N VAL A 74 16.93 -2.72 -1.96
CA VAL A 74 16.02 -3.82 -2.33
C VAL A 74 14.84 -3.28 -3.13
N ALA A 75 14.23 -2.17 -2.71
CA ALA A 75 13.09 -1.57 -3.41
C ALA A 75 13.45 -1.16 -4.83
N GLU A 76 14.58 -0.45 -5.03
CA GLU A 76 15.02 0.00 -6.35
C GLU A 76 15.34 -1.17 -7.29
N LEU A 77 16.01 -2.20 -6.79
CA LEU A 77 16.31 -3.39 -7.59
C LEU A 77 15.04 -4.15 -7.99
N MET A 78 14.04 -4.22 -7.10
CA MET A 78 12.74 -4.82 -7.41
C MET A 78 11.98 -3.98 -8.46
N ILE A 79 11.99 -2.65 -8.32
CA ILE A 79 11.35 -1.74 -9.29
C ILE A 79 12.03 -1.88 -10.66
N PHE A 80 13.36 -1.87 -10.67
CA PHE A 80 14.16 -2.03 -11.90
C PHE A 80 13.85 -3.36 -12.59
N ALA A 81 13.85 -4.48 -11.86
CA ALA A 81 13.52 -5.79 -12.41
C ALA A 81 12.09 -5.84 -12.98
N ASN A 82 11.10 -5.41 -12.20
CA ASN A 82 9.70 -5.43 -12.61
C ASN A 82 9.43 -4.49 -13.80
N SER A 83 10.09 -3.34 -13.86
CA SER A 83 9.97 -2.41 -14.98
C SER A 83 10.62 -2.96 -16.25
N THR A 84 11.85 -3.49 -16.14
CA THR A 84 12.58 -4.08 -17.26
C THR A 84 11.85 -5.30 -17.83
N TRP A 85 11.34 -6.19 -16.98
CA TRP A 85 10.59 -7.36 -17.41
C TRP A 85 9.22 -7.00 -18.00
N GLY A 86 8.58 -5.95 -17.47
CA GLY A 86 7.36 -5.43 -18.07
C GLY A 86 7.56 -4.91 -19.48
N LEU A 87 8.62 -4.15 -19.70
CA LEU A 87 9.01 -3.68 -21.04
C LEU A 87 9.36 -4.85 -21.97
N TRP A 88 10.14 -5.80 -21.47
CA TRP A 88 10.54 -6.98 -22.21
C TRP A 88 9.34 -7.82 -22.69
N LEU A 89 8.33 -8.06 -21.85
CA LEU A 89 7.10 -8.74 -22.22
C LEU A 89 6.36 -8.01 -23.36
N GLU A 90 6.27 -6.68 -23.26
CA GLU A 90 5.64 -5.85 -24.28
C GLU A 90 6.38 -5.94 -25.62
N GLU A 91 7.71 -5.80 -25.63
CA GLU A 91 8.55 -5.87 -26.82
C GLU A 91 8.46 -7.22 -27.54
N HIS A 92 8.27 -8.30 -26.79
CA HIS A 92 8.08 -9.65 -27.36
C HIS A 92 6.62 -9.95 -27.73
N GLY A 93 5.73 -8.97 -27.57
CA GLY A 93 4.31 -9.15 -27.86
C GLY A 93 3.60 -10.18 -26.98
N THR A 94 4.23 -10.55 -25.86
CA THR A 94 3.75 -11.54 -24.90
C THR A 94 2.85 -10.88 -23.88
N PRO A 95 1.61 -11.36 -23.68
CA PRO A 95 0.74 -10.84 -22.65
C PRO A 95 1.36 -10.98 -21.26
N GLY A 96 1.22 -9.96 -20.44
CA GLY A 96 1.64 -9.96 -19.04
C GLY A 96 0.59 -9.32 -18.18
N ILE A 97 0.76 -9.40 -16.86
CA ILE A 97 -0.06 -8.71 -15.88
C ILE A 97 0.72 -7.51 -15.37
N TYR A 98 0.23 -6.32 -15.69
CA TYR A 98 0.84 -5.04 -15.37
C TYR A 98 0.10 -4.36 -14.24
N ARG A 99 0.85 -3.62 -13.42
CA ARG A 99 0.30 -2.70 -12.42
C ARG A 99 0.58 -1.28 -12.89
N SER A 100 -0.44 -0.59 -13.32
CA SER A 100 -0.36 0.80 -13.79
C SER A 100 -0.98 1.76 -12.79
N GLN A 101 -0.52 3.01 -12.78
CA GLN A 101 -1.10 4.08 -11.98
C GLN A 101 -1.16 5.35 -12.79
N ARG A 102 -2.35 5.93 -12.90
CA ARG A 102 -2.56 7.25 -13.49
C ARG A 102 -3.46 8.07 -12.58
N MET A 103 -3.14 9.33 -12.35
CA MET A 103 -3.90 10.26 -11.47
C MET A 103 -4.17 9.67 -10.06
N GLY A 104 -3.19 8.97 -9.49
CA GLY A 104 -3.31 8.32 -8.18
C GLY A 104 -3.99 6.95 -8.20
N ARG A 105 -4.71 6.59 -9.25
CA ARG A 105 -5.45 5.32 -9.33
C ARG A 105 -4.58 4.17 -9.83
N VAL A 106 -4.43 3.14 -9.00
CA VAL A 106 -3.70 1.91 -9.32
C VAL A 106 -4.66 0.88 -9.89
N ARG A 107 -4.23 0.18 -10.95
CA ARG A 107 -4.98 -0.91 -11.57
C ARG A 107 -4.07 -2.04 -12.03
N MET A 108 -4.57 -3.26 -11.91
CA MET A 108 -3.99 -4.42 -12.57
C MET A 108 -4.66 -4.61 -13.94
N SER A 109 -3.87 -4.88 -14.95
CA SER A 109 -4.40 -5.12 -16.30
C SER A 109 -3.48 -6.00 -17.13
N THR A 110 -4.00 -6.55 -18.21
CA THR A 110 -3.20 -7.27 -19.22
C THR A 110 -2.59 -6.34 -20.26
N SER A 111 -2.88 -5.04 -20.19
CA SER A 111 -2.34 -4.00 -21.07
C SER A 111 -1.22 -3.24 -20.36
N PRO A 112 -0.05 -3.06 -21.01
CA PRO A 112 1.03 -2.27 -20.44
C PRO A 112 0.62 -0.80 -20.26
N GLY A 113 1.11 -0.19 -19.19
CA GLY A 113 0.85 1.21 -18.89
C GLY A 113 1.84 1.78 -17.86
N PRO A 114 1.96 3.12 -17.77
CA PRO A 114 2.86 3.77 -16.84
C PRO A 114 2.36 3.63 -15.39
N HIS A 115 3.31 3.70 -14.48
CA HIS A 115 3.05 3.82 -13.06
C HIS A 115 3.61 5.14 -12.55
N ASP A 116 2.76 6.19 -12.57
CA ASP A 116 3.17 7.58 -12.29
C ASP A 116 3.79 7.72 -10.89
N GLY A 117 3.23 7.06 -9.88
CA GLY A 117 3.75 7.09 -8.52
C GLY A 117 5.15 6.46 -8.36
N LEU A 118 5.53 5.52 -9.23
CA LEU A 118 6.87 4.96 -9.25
C LEU A 118 7.80 5.67 -10.24
N GLY A 119 7.28 6.46 -11.17
CA GLY A 119 8.06 7.10 -12.24
C GLY A 119 8.63 6.09 -13.24
N VAL A 120 7.85 5.10 -13.64
CA VAL A 120 8.25 4.07 -14.63
C VAL A 120 7.19 3.92 -15.71
N GLU A 121 7.64 3.66 -16.95
CA GLU A 121 6.75 3.54 -18.10
C GLU A 121 5.97 2.22 -18.13
N ARG A 122 6.53 1.17 -17.56
CA ARG A 122 5.94 -0.18 -17.48
C ARG A 122 6.27 -0.79 -16.14
N TYR A 123 5.32 -1.49 -15.55
CA TYR A 123 5.55 -2.16 -14.29
C TYR A 123 4.75 -3.46 -14.22
N ALA A 124 5.44 -4.59 -14.31
CA ALA A 124 4.85 -5.92 -14.22
C ALA A 124 5.41 -6.65 -13.00
N TRP A 125 4.54 -7.00 -12.06
CA TRP A 125 4.98 -7.74 -10.88
C TRP A 125 5.49 -9.12 -11.24
N SER A 126 6.76 -9.41 -10.90
CA SER A 126 7.41 -10.68 -11.20
C SER A 126 8.43 -11.11 -10.15
N THR A 127 8.64 -10.32 -9.09
CA THR A 127 9.71 -10.52 -8.11
C THR A 127 9.29 -11.28 -6.84
N SER A 128 8.01 -11.64 -6.71
CA SER A 128 7.49 -12.32 -5.50
C SER A 128 6.55 -13.48 -5.80
N PRO A 129 6.96 -14.48 -6.62
CA PRO A 129 6.05 -15.53 -7.11
C PRO A 129 5.57 -16.50 -6.02
N LEU A 130 6.26 -16.57 -4.88
CA LEU A 130 5.84 -17.42 -3.76
C LEU A 130 4.61 -16.92 -3.01
N ARG A 131 4.33 -15.61 -3.08
CA ARG A 131 3.23 -14.98 -2.35
C ARG A 131 2.22 -14.25 -3.24
N ARG A 132 2.54 -14.01 -4.51
CA ARG A 132 1.64 -13.37 -5.48
C ARG A 132 1.56 -14.22 -6.75
N TYR A 133 0.38 -14.75 -7.01
CA TYR A 133 0.16 -15.61 -8.17
C TYR A 133 0.39 -14.91 -9.50
N VAL A 134 0.08 -13.62 -9.59
CA VAL A 134 0.33 -12.80 -10.78
C VAL A 134 1.82 -12.73 -11.16
N ASP A 135 2.71 -12.72 -10.17
CA ASP A 135 4.17 -12.77 -10.40
C ASP A 135 4.58 -14.11 -11.03
N LEU A 136 4.02 -15.22 -10.55
CA LEU A 136 4.26 -16.55 -11.11
C LEU A 136 3.76 -16.64 -12.56
N VAL A 137 2.59 -16.06 -12.86
CA VAL A 137 2.04 -15.98 -14.21
C VAL A 137 3.01 -15.25 -15.14
N ASN A 138 3.47 -14.05 -14.74
CA ASN A 138 4.42 -13.28 -15.54
C ASN A 138 5.74 -14.03 -15.75
N GLN A 139 6.27 -14.69 -14.71
CA GLN A 139 7.49 -15.52 -14.88
C GLN A 139 7.28 -16.68 -15.84
N ARG A 140 6.13 -17.35 -15.80
CA ARG A 140 5.82 -18.44 -16.73
C ARG A 140 5.73 -17.97 -18.17
N GLN A 141 5.14 -16.80 -18.41
CA GLN A 141 5.11 -16.15 -19.72
C GLN A 141 6.52 -15.88 -20.24
N MET A 142 7.37 -15.26 -19.43
CA MET A 142 8.77 -14.97 -19.78
C MET A 142 9.58 -16.23 -20.04
N ILE A 143 9.47 -17.25 -19.20
CA ILE A 143 10.20 -18.51 -19.34
C ILE A 143 9.84 -19.23 -20.62
N ALA A 144 8.55 -19.26 -21.00
CA ALA A 144 8.11 -19.87 -22.25
C ALA A 144 8.76 -19.19 -23.46
N VAL A 145 8.73 -17.86 -23.52
CA VAL A 145 9.36 -17.10 -24.60
C VAL A 145 10.87 -17.33 -24.66
N LEU A 146 11.56 -17.31 -23.53
CA LEU A 146 13.01 -17.57 -23.44
C LEU A 146 13.39 -18.98 -23.94
N ARG A 147 12.48 -19.95 -23.81
CA ARG A 147 12.66 -21.32 -24.31
C ARG A 147 12.24 -21.51 -25.77
N GLY A 148 11.69 -20.48 -26.39
CA GLY A 148 11.10 -20.59 -27.74
C GLY A 148 9.79 -21.38 -27.77
N GLU A 149 9.11 -21.48 -26.61
CA GLU A 149 7.83 -22.15 -26.44
C GLU A 149 6.68 -21.15 -26.57
N THR A 150 5.48 -21.65 -26.85
CA THR A 150 4.28 -20.82 -26.80
C THR A 150 3.98 -20.39 -25.38
N ALA A 151 3.74 -19.10 -25.18
CA ALA A 151 3.38 -18.56 -23.87
C ALA A 151 2.06 -19.21 -23.36
N PRO A 152 1.95 -19.55 -22.06
CA PRO A 152 0.77 -20.20 -21.48
C PRO A 152 -0.55 -19.47 -21.73
N TYR A 153 -0.52 -18.13 -21.80
CA TYR A 153 -1.71 -17.30 -21.99
C TYR A 153 -1.55 -16.39 -23.20
N GLY A 154 -2.59 -16.32 -24.02
CA GLY A 154 -2.71 -15.40 -25.16
C GLY A 154 -3.34 -14.05 -24.74
N ARG A 155 -3.33 -13.06 -25.67
CA ARG A 155 -3.87 -11.71 -25.41
C ARG A 155 -5.36 -11.67 -25.08
N THR A 156 -6.13 -12.61 -25.61
CA THR A 156 -7.59 -12.69 -25.47
C THR A 156 -8.00 -13.87 -24.59
N ASP A 157 -7.04 -14.41 -23.84
CA ASP A 157 -7.27 -15.56 -22.98
C ASP A 157 -8.15 -15.17 -21.78
N VAL A 158 -9.29 -15.84 -21.68
CA VAL A 158 -10.28 -15.60 -20.59
C VAL A 158 -9.67 -15.93 -19.22
N ASP A 159 -8.81 -16.95 -19.16
CA ASP A 159 -8.19 -17.35 -17.89
C ASP A 159 -7.24 -16.24 -17.37
N LEU A 160 -6.52 -15.55 -18.27
CA LEU A 160 -5.66 -14.44 -17.88
C LEU A 160 -6.47 -13.28 -17.27
N PHE A 161 -7.59 -12.92 -17.86
CA PHE A 161 -8.50 -11.90 -17.33
C PHE A 161 -9.11 -12.33 -16.00
N THR A 162 -9.51 -13.59 -15.89
CA THR A 162 -10.04 -14.16 -14.64
C THR A 162 -9.02 -14.12 -13.52
N ILE A 163 -7.75 -14.43 -13.79
CA ILE A 163 -6.65 -14.35 -12.83
C ILE A 163 -6.49 -12.90 -12.31
N VAL A 164 -6.50 -11.92 -13.19
CA VAL A 164 -6.38 -10.50 -12.80
C VAL A 164 -7.53 -10.10 -11.89
N SER A 165 -8.78 -10.36 -12.31
CA SER A 165 -9.99 -9.99 -11.58
C SER A 165 -10.06 -10.66 -10.19
N GLN A 166 -9.77 -11.96 -10.12
CA GLN A 166 -9.75 -12.68 -8.84
C GLN A 166 -8.63 -12.19 -7.93
N PHE A 167 -7.46 -11.90 -8.50
CA PHE A 167 -6.35 -11.38 -7.70
C PHE A 167 -6.69 -10.02 -7.08
N GLU A 168 -7.26 -9.09 -7.85
CA GLU A 168 -7.66 -7.77 -7.34
C GLU A 168 -8.70 -7.90 -6.23
N ALA A 169 -9.71 -8.74 -6.42
CA ALA A 169 -10.74 -8.98 -5.40
C ALA A 169 -10.16 -9.53 -4.09
N ILE A 170 -9.29 -10.55 -4.17
CA ILE A 170 -8.66 -11.15 -2.99
C ILE A 170 -7.68 -10.19 -2.33
N TYR A 171 -6.90 -9.46 -3.13
CA TYR A 171 -5.93 -8.48 -2.62
C TYR A 171 -6.62 -7.32 -1.89
N GLY A 172 -7.75 -6.85 -2.41
CA GLY A 172 -8.58 -5.83 -1.76
C GLY A 172 -9.13 -6.31 -0.41
N LEU A 173 -9.68 -7.52 -0.35
CA LEU A 173 -10.16 -8.12 0.91
C LEU A 173 -9.04 -8.28 1.94
N TYR A 174 -7.86 -8.70 1.50
CA TYR A 174 -6.70 -8.83 2.39
C TYR A 174 -6.25 -7.48 2.94
N SER A 175 -6.19 -6.45 2.09
CA SER A 175 -5.82 -5.10 2.49
C SER A 175 -6.81 -4.50 3.49
N ASP A 176 -8.13 -4.67 3.25
CA ASP A 176 -9.18 -4.24 4.19
C ASP A 176 -9.05 -4.95 5.54
N PHE A 177 -8.86 -6.26 5.51
CA PHE A 177 -8.65 -7.05 6.73
C PHE A 177 -7.43 -6.56 7.51
N GLN A 178 -6.30 -6.35 6.84
CA GLN A 178 -5.08 -5.85 7.49
C GLN A 178 -5.31 -4.48 8.14
N THR A 179 -5.89 -3.54 7.42
CA THR A 179 -6.20 -2.18 7.94
C THR A 179 -7.12 -2.25 9.17
N ARG A 180 -8.14 -3.11 9.13
CA ARG A 180 -9.05 -3.31 10.27
C ARG A 180 -8.35 -3.96 11.46
N MET A 181 -7.46 -4.91 11.24
CA MET A 181 -6.68 -5.55 12.31
C MET A 181 -5.67 -4.58 12.93
N GLU A 182 -4.98 -3.77 12.15
CA GLU A 182 -4.08 -2.73 12.65
C GLU A 182 -4.85 -1.72 13.50
N ARG A 183 -6.05 -1.33 13.07
CA ARG A 183 -6.93 -0.47 13.84
C ARG A 183 -7.40 -1.13 15.14
N TYR A 184 -7.83 -2.39 15.11
CA TYR A 184 -8.23 -3.16 16.29
C TYR A 184 -7.11 -3.20 17.33
N TRP A 185 -5.89 -3.56 16.92
CA TRP A 185 -4.76 -3.66 17.83
C TRP A 185 -4.31 -2.29 18.37
N SER A 186 -4.43 -1.24 17.57
CA SER A 186 -4.18 0.14 18.01
C SER A 186 -5.18 0.59 19.09
N LEU A 187 -6.47 0.34 18.89
CA LEU A 187 -7.51 0.67 19.87
C LEU A 187 -7.34 -0.14 21.15
N ARG A 188 -7.00 -1.41 21.03
CA ARG A 188 -6.75 -2.27 22.16
C ARG A 188 -5.50 -1.84 22.95
N TRP A 189 -4.46 -1.38 22.27
CA TRP A 189 -3.28 -0.78 22.90
C TRP A 189 -3.61 0.52 23.62
N ILE A 190 -4.42 1.39 23.05
CA ILE A 190 -4.91 2.62 23.71
C ILE A 190 -5.61 2.28 25.05
N LEU A 191 -6.45 1.26 25.06
CA LEU A 191 -7.14 0.79 26.27
C LEU A 191 -6.17 0.18 27.29
N GLN A 192 -5.19 -0.61 26.83
CA GLN A 192 -4.14 -1.19 27.66
C GLN A 192 -3.32 -0.10 28.39
N GLU A 193 -2.87 0.92 27.65
CA GLU A 193 -2.07 2.03 28.18
C GLU A 193 -2.94 3.07 28.95
N LYS A 194 -4.27 2.88 28.96
CA LYS A 194 -5.23 3.78 29.61
C LYS A 194 -5.06 5.23 29.18
N LEU A 195 -4.81 5.44 27.90
CA LEU A 195 -4.60 6.77 27.36
C LEU A 195 -5.90 7.59 27.46
N THR A 196 -5.80 8.78 28.01
CA THR A 196 -6.91 9.73 28.13
C THR A 196 -6.81 10.87 27.12
N SER A 197 -5.63 11.09 26.54
CA SER A 197 -5.39 12.06 25.48
C SER A 197 -4.38 11.49 24.48
N ILE A 198 -4.44 12.00 23.26
CA ILE A 198 -3.54 11.61 22.16
C ILE A 198 -3.37 12.78 21.19
N GLU A 199 -2.19 12.89 20.60
CA GLU A 199 -1.93 13.87 19.56
C GLU A 199 -2.35 13.33 18.19
N ALA A 200 -2.74 14.25 17.32
CA ALA A 200 -3.14 13.92 15.96
C ALA A 200 -2.82 15.06 14.99
N ILE A 201 -2.75 14.75 13.72
CA ILE A 201 -2.49 15.71 12.64
C ILE A 201 -3.74 15.82 11.76
N VAL A 202 -4.20 17.04 11.54
CA VAL A 202 -5.36 17.32 10.68
C VAL A 202 -5.04 16.94 9.24
N VAL A 203 -5.87 16.07 8.68
CA VAL A 203 -5.78 15.61 7.28
C VAL A 203 -6.63 16.48 6.39
N LYS A 204 -7.94 16.54 6.70
CA LYS A 204 -8.93 17.33 5.97
C LYS A 204 -10.22 17.42 6.77
N GLY A 205 -10.72 18.63 7.04
CA GLY A 205 -11.96 18.83 7.78
C GLY A 205 -11.88 18.15 9.16
N ASP A 206 -12.81 17.25 9.43
CA ASP A 206 -12.89 16.50 10.71
C ASP A 206 -11.98 15.25 10.74
N LEU A 207 -11.30 14.92 9.66
CA LEU A 207 -10.43 13.75 9.57
C LEU A 207 -9.03 14.08 10.08
N VAL A 208 -8.55 13.29 11.03
CA VAL A 208 -7.20 13.40 11.61
C VAL A 208 -6.46 12.07 11.50
N ARG A 209 -5.14 12.12 11.37
CA ARG A 209 -4.24 10.98 11.54
C ARG A 209 -3.74 10.95 12.98
N ILE A 210 -3.90 9.84 13.64
CA ILE A 210 -3.44 9.67 15.03
C ILE A 210 -1.92 9.56 15.03
N ASP A 211 -1.26 10.36 15.89
CA ASP A 211 0.19 10.28 16.02
C ASP A 211 0.61 9.01 16.73
N GLY A 212 1.70 8.40 16.26
CA GLY A 212 2.22 7.15 16.82
C GLY A 212 1.38 5.90 16.55
N LEU A 213 0.31 5.96 15.74
CA LEU A 213 -0.54 4.81 15.39
C LEU A 213 -0.97 4.83 13.92
N PRO A 214 -1.19 3.65 13.30
CA PRO A 214 -1.47 3.53 11.86
C PRO A 214 -2.94 3.70 11.50
N PHE A 215 -3.66 4.67 12.04
CA PHE A 215 -5.03 4.89 11.62
C PHE A 215 -5.46 6.34 11.61
N MET A 216 -6.48 6.61 10.83
CA MET A 216 -7.17 7.89 10.77
C MET A 216 -8.50 7.82 11.51
N GLN A 217 -8.90 8.95 12.10
CA GLN A 217 -10.13 9.07 12.87
C GLN A 217 -10.89 10.34 12.47
N ARG A 218 -12.21 10.25 12.34
CA ARG A 218 -13.06 11.43 12.30
C ARG A 218 -13.35 11.91 13.70
N VAL A 219 -13.18 13.22 13.93
CA VAL A 219 -13.41 13.88 15.21
C VAL A 219 -14.53 14.89 15.05
N PRO A 220 -15.78 14.54 15.43
CA PRO A 220 -16.90 15.47 15.32
C PRO A 220 -16.64 16.77 16.09
N GLY A 221 -16.93 17.91 15.45
CA GLY A 221 -16.71 19.23 16.04
C GLY A 221 -15.31 19.79 15.86
N LEU A 222 -14.42 19.12 15.12
CA LEU A 222 -13.26 19.77 14.56
C LEU A 222 -13.77 20.82 13.53
N THR A 223 -13.41 22.07 13.70
CA THR A 223 -13.86 23.13 12.79
C THR A 223 -13.22 22.95 11.42
N GLU A 224 -14.00 23.17 10.34
CA GLU A 224 -13.52 23.09 8.96
C GLU A 224 -12.38 24.10 8.64
N ASP A 225 -12.15 25.05 9.55
CA ASP A 225 -11.16 26.12 9.42
C ASP A 225 -9.73 25.70 9.79
N LEU A 226 -9.52 24.48 10.31
CA LEU A 226 -8.17 24.02 10.64
C LEU A 226 -7.42 23.58 9.37
N PRO A 227 -6.28 24.22 9.08
CA PRO A 227 -5.52 23.86 7.90
C PRO A 227 -4.95 22.44 8.02
N ARG A 228 -4.81 21.79 6.86
CA ARG A 228 -4.09 20.50 6.78
C ARG A 228 -2.71 20.62 7.41
N GLY A 229 -2.29 19.55 8.09
CA GLY A 229 -1.00 19.49 8.77
C GLY A 229 -1.00 20.14 10.16
N ARG A 230 -2.12 20.68 10.65
CA ARG A 230 -2.18 21.23 11.99
C ARG A 230 -2.18 20.11 13.02
N LYS A 231 -1.31 20.21 14.02
CA LYS A 231 -1.31 19.30 15.17
C LYS A 231 -2.40 19.69 16.17
N VAL A 232 -3.06 18.68 16.71
CA VAL A 232 -4.14 18.83 17.69
C VAL A 232 -3.97 17.84 18.81
N GLU A 233 -4.36 18.21 20.02
CA GLU A 233 -4.52 17.29 21.13
C GLU A 233 -6.00 16.90 21.25
N LEU A 234 -6.25 15.60 21.28
CA LEU A 234 -7.57 15.01 21.41
C LEU A 234 -7.71 14.37 22.78
N ARG A 235 -8.88 14.52 23.41
CA ARG A 235 -9.28 13.73 24.58
C ARG A 235 -10.02 12.51 24.12
N ILE A 236 -9.58 11.33 24.54
CA ILE A 236 -10.24 10.06 24.30
C ILE A 236 -11.40 9.92 25.28
N LEU A 237 -12.58 9.64 24.76
CA LEU A 237 -13.80 9.42 25.56
C LEU A 237 -14.09 7.92 25.71
N GLY A 238 -13.72 7.12 24.72
CA GLY A 238 -13.86 5.68 24.71
C GLY A 238 -13.36 5.04 23.42
N CYS A 239 -13.23 3.72 23.45
CA CYS A 239 -12.92 2.91 22.27
C CYS A 239 -13.91 1.75 22.18
N ASP A 240 -14.51 1.56 21.03
CA ASP A 240 -15.31 0.39 20.69
C ASP A 240 -14.49 -0.55 19.80
N LEU A 241 -14.24 -1.78 20.29
CA LEU A 241 -13.44 -2.77 19.59
C LEU A 241 -14.25 -3.58 18.58
N VAL A 242 -15.57 -3.52 18.62
CA VAL A 242 -16.46 -4.21 17.68
C VAL A 242 -16.64 -3.35 16.43
N ASP A 243 -17.03 -2.10 16.63
CA ASP A 243 -17.21 -1.14 15.54
C ASP A 243 -15.90 -0.49 15.10
N LEU A 244 -14.80 -0.75 15.82
CA LEU A 244 -13.47 -0.20 15.56
C LEU A 244 -13.47 1.34 15.57
N VAL A 245 -14.14 1.93 16.54
CA VAL A 245 -14.30 3.39 16.68
C VAL A 245 -13.61 3.88 17.95
N MET A 246 -12.93 5.02 17.83
CA MET A 246 -12.43 5.80 18.95
C MET A 246 -13.24 7.08 19.06
N ASP A 247 -13.99 7.25 20.15
CA ASP A 247 -14.64 8.51 20.45
C ASP A 247 -13.63 9.49 21.01
N ALA A 248 -13.49 10.63 20.35
CA ALA A 248 -12.54 11.66 20.77
C ALA A 248 -13.10 13.06 20.54
N ARG A 249 -12.59 14.02 21.31
CA ARG A 249 -12.92 15.45 21.19
C ARG A 249 -11.66 16.30 21.18
N LEU A 250 -11.70 17.38 20.42
CA LEU A 250 -10.64 18.38 20.41
C LEU A 250 -10.49 19.01 21.80
N VAL A 251 -9.26 19.03 22.31
CA VAL A 251 -8.89 19.75 23.54
C VAL A 251 -8.27 21.09 23.20
N LYS A 252 -7.24 21.07 22.36
CA LYS A 252 -6.53 22.27 21.91
C LYS A 252 -5.85 22.05 20.57
N VAL A 253 -5.60 23.13 19.88
CA VAL A 253 -4.74 23.18 18.70
C VAL A 253 -3.31 23.47 19.18
N LEU A 254 -2.35 22.69 18.67
CA LEU A 254 -0.94 22.86 19.01
C LEU A 254 -0.28 23.83 18.03
N ASP A 255 0.65 24.65 18.54
CA ASP A 255 1.35 25.64 17.72
C ASP A 255 2.57 25.06 16.97
N GLU A 256 2.77 23.76 17.06
CA GLU A 256 3.85 23.06 16.39
C GLU A 256 3.51 22.86 14.91
N ALA A 257 4.46 23.21 14.03
CA ALA A 257 4.39 22.86 12.61
C ALA A 257 4.76 21.38 12.43
N ILE A 258 4.12 20.74 11.45
CA ILE A 258 4.54 19.39 11.05
C ILE A 258 5.91 19.43 10.41
N THR A 259 6.68 18.39 10.62
CA THR A 259 7.94 18.18 9.92
C THR A 259 7.69 17.76 8.47
N PRO A 260 8.64 17.94 7.56
CA PRO A 260 8.52 17.43 6.18
C PRO A 260 8.27 15.92 6.13
N GLU A 261 8.77 15.19 7.12
CA GLU A 261 8.57 13.73 7.24
C GLU A 261 7.13 13.39 7.64
N GLU A 262 6.54 14.16 8.57
CA GLU A 262 5.13 14.00 8.96
C GLU A 262 4.20 14.38 7.80
N GLU A 263 4.55 15.39 7.01
CA GLU A 263 3.79 15.78 5.84
C GLU A 263 3.80 14.69 4.75
N ALA A 264 4.97 14.09 4.48
CA ALA A 264 5.10 12.97 3.56
C ALA A 264 4.29 11.75 4.02
N ALA A 265 4.34 11.43 5.33
CA ALA A 265 3.55 10.34 5.92
C ALA A 265 2.04 10.62 5.86
N LEU A 266 1.63 11.89 5.94
CA LEU A 266 0.25 12.30 5.79
C LEU A 266 -0.25 12.13 4.35
N GLU A 267 0.56 12.50 3.35
CA GLU A 267 0.24 12.29 1.93
C GLU A 267 0.09 10.81 1.60
N GLU A 268 0.98 9.98 2.12
CA GLU A 268 0.94 8.55 1.90
C GLU A 268 -0.32 7.92 2.51
N SER A 269 -0.65 8.27 3.75
CA SER A 269 -1.87 7.79 4.42
C SER A 269 -3.13 8.16 3.65
N LEU A 270 -3.15 9.32 3.00
CA LEU A 270 -4.26 9.72 2.13
C LEU A 270 -4.34 8.88 0.87
N ASN A 271 -3.20 8.60 0.23
CA ASN A 271 -3.16 7.78 -0.97
C ASN A 271 -3.58 6.34 -0.66
N GLU A 272 -3.08 5.76 0.43
CA GLU A 272 -3.48 4.42 0.89
C GLU A 272 -4.97 4.34 1.23
N ALA A 273 -5.51 5.35 1.90
CA ALA A 273 -6.94 5.41 2.22
C ALA A 273 -7.81 5.58 0.98
N SER A 274 -7.34 6.33 -0.02
CA SER A 274 -8.03 6.47 -1.30
C SER A 274 -8.02 5.16 -2.07
N GLU A 275 -6.87 4.50 -2.18
CA GLU A 275 -6.72 3.19 -2.83
C GLU A 275 -7.62 2.13 -2.16
N ALA A 276 -7.65 2.10 -0.82
CA ALA A 276 -8.48 1.17 -0.07
C ALA A 276 -9.99 1.45 -0.23
N ALA A 277 -10.39 2.72 -0.26
CA ALA A 277 -11.78 3.10 -0.46
C ALA A 277 -12.27 2.76 -1.87
N GLU A 278 -11.44 2.99 -2.89
CA GLU A 278 -11.75 2.65 -4.28
C GLU A 278 -11.84 1.13 -4.47
N ALA A 279 -10.91 0.36 -3.90
CA ALA A 279 -10.95 -1.10 -3.94
C ALA A 279 -12.22 -1.66 -3.26
N ALA A 280 -12.64 -1.06 -2.14
CA ALA A 280 -13.86 -1.46 -1.45
C ALA A 280 -15.13 -1.14 -2.27
N GLU A 281 -15.13 -0.04 -3.03
CA GLU A 281 -16.24 0.34 -3.90
C GLU A 281 -16.33 -0.58 -5.13
N GLU A 282 -15.20 -0.91 -5.76
CA GLU A 282 -15.14 -1.89 -6.87
C GLU A 282 -15.64 -3.29 -6.44
N VAL A 283 -15.28 -3.74 -5.23
CA VAL A 283 -15.80 -5.01 -4.67
C VAL A 283 -17.29 -4.96 -4.44
N LYS A 284 -17.83 -3.82 -4.00
CA LYS A 284 -19.29 -3.63 -3.85
C LYS A 284 -20.02 -3.64 -5.19
N GLU A 285 -19.47 -2.95 -6.19
CA GLU A 285 -20.04 -2.93 -7.54
C GLU A 285 -20.01 -4.32 -8.20
N ALA A 286 -18.88 -5.03 -8.06
CA ALA A 286 -18.75 -6.41 -8.56
C ALA A 286 -19.78 -7.36 -7.91
N LYS A 287 -19.95 -7.29 -6.59
CA LYS A 287 -20.97 -8.07 -5.86
C LYS A 287 -22.39 -7.69 -6.26
N ALA A 288 -22.67 -6.41 -6.49
CA ALA A 288 -23.98 -5.95 -6.95
C ALA A 288 -24.28 -6.45 -8.36
N ALA A 289 -23.30 -6.43 -9.26
CA ALA A 289 -23.42 -6.97 -10.61
C ALA A 289 -23.63 -8.49 -10.61
N GLU A 290 -22.93 -9.22 -9.76
CA GLU A 290 -23.11 -10.67 -9.60
C GLU A 290 -24.49 -11.03 -9.06
N HIS A 291 -25.00 -10.29 -8.06
CA HIS A 291 -26.37 -10.47 -7.54
C HIS A 291 -27.44 -10.16 -8.60
N ALA A 292 -27.22 -9.11 -9.40
CA ALA A 292 -28.13 -8.76 -10.49
C ALA A 292 -28.16 -9.85 -11.57
N ALA A 293 -26.99 -10.38 -11.97
CA ALA A 293 -26.89 -11.46 -12.93
C ALA A 293 -27.53 -12.77 -12.42
N GLN A 294 -27.39 -13.09 -11.13
CA GLN A 294 -28.05 -14.24 -10.51
C GLN A 294 -29.57 -14.06 -10.43
N ALA A 295 -30.06 -12.86 -10.16
CA ALA A 295 -31.47 -12.54 -10.16
C ALA A 295 -32.09 -12.68 -11.56
N ASP A 296 -31.43 -12.16 -12.60
CA ASP A 296 -31.87 -12.30 -13.99
C ASP A 296 -31.89 -13.77 -14.43
N ALA A 297 -30.87 -14.54 -14.10
CA ALA A 297 -30.82 -15.97 -14.40
C ALA A 297 -31.97 -16.75 -13.71
N ALA A 298 -32.29 -16.41 -12.46
CA ALA A 298 -33.39 -17.01 -11.74
C ALA A 298 -34.78 -16.66 -12.35
N GLN A 299 -34.94 -15.42 -12.85
CA GLN A 299 -36.17 -15.01 -13.55
C GLN A 299 -36.33 -15.73 -14.90
N VAL A 300 -35.27 -15.91 -15.66
CA VAL A 300 -35.33 -16.64 -16.93
C VAL A 300 -35.70 -18.12 -16.71
N LEU A 301 -35.17 -18.75 -15.66
CA LEU A 301 -35.53 -20.13 -15.30
C LEU A 301 -36.98 -20.26 -14.81
N SER A 302 -37.52 -19.26 -14.14
CA SER A 302 -38.94 -19.27 -13.68
C SER A 302 -39.94 -18.99 -14.80
N ALA A 303 -39.53 -18.30 -15.86
CA ALA A 303 -40.37 -18.01 -17.03
C ALA A 303 -40.39 -19.15 -18.08
N SER A 304 -39.50 -20.15 -17.92
CA SER A 304 -39.43 -21.30 -18.83
C SER A 304 -40.11 -22.58 -18.31
N ASN A 305 -40.73 -22.52 -17.14
CA ASN A 305 -41.59 -23.54 -16.56
C ASN A 305 -43.08 -23.08 -16.57
#